data_a22562a2ea261f255343cc472490f0ae
#
_entry.id   a22562a2ea261f255343cc472490f0ae
#
_cell.length_a   1.000
_cell.length_b   1.000
_cell.length_c   1.000
_cell.angle_alpha   90.00
_cell.angle_beta   90.00
_cell.angle_gamma   90.00
#
_symmetry.space_group_name_H-M   'P 1'
#
loop_
_entity.id
_entity.type
_entity.pdbx_description
1 polymer ?
#
loop_
_entity_poly.entity_id
_entity_poly.type
_entity_poly.pdbx_seq_one_letter_code
_entity_poly.pdbx_strand_id
1 'polypeptide(L)'
;NNAAKIRQMSGGQFKCPIVFRGPTASAGQLGATHSQAFESWFANTPGLKVVVPSNPYDAKGLLKSAIRDDDPVIFMESEQMYGDKGEVPEGEYTIPIGVADVKREGTDVTIVSFGKIIKEAYAAADVLAKEGISCEIIDLRTVRPMDKEAIMKSVKKTNRLVVLEEAWPFGNVSTEITYIVQSEAFDYLDAPIIKINTADTPAPYSPVLLAEWLPNSEDVIKAVKKVLYK
;
A
#
# COMPACT_ATOMS: atom_id res chain seq x y z
N ASN A 1 -18.73 10.55 -3.63
CA ASN A 1 -19.61 10.46 -2.44
C ASN A 1 -20.90 9.70 -2.73
N ASN A 2 -21.71 10.12 -3.73
CA ASN A 2 -23.04 9.52 -3.98
C ASN A 2 -22.95 8.02 -4.30
N ALA A 3 -22.08 7.59 -5.19
CA ALA A 3 -21.87 6.18 -5.51
C ALA A 3 -21.62 5.32 -4.26
N ALA A 4 -20.83 5.83 -3.32
CA ALA A 4 -20.50 5.15 -2.07
C ALA A 4 -21.72 4.91 -1.14
N LYS A 5 -22.80 5.66 -1.29
CA LYS A 5 -23.95 5.67 -0.36
C LYS A 5 -25.21 5.02 -0.95
N ILE A 6 -25.26 4.82 -2.26
CA ILE A 6 -26.48 4.33 -2.95
C ILE A 6 -26.99 3.04 -2.32
N ARG A 7 -26.14 2.07 -2.08
CA ARG A 7 -26.54 0.78 -1.52
C ARG A 7 -27.13 0.91 -0.13
N GLN A 8 -26.49 1.69 0.74
CA GLN A 8 -27.00 1.92 2.10
C GLN A 8 -28.32 2.71 2.07
N MET A 9 -28.38 3.80 1.30
CA MET A 9 -29.57 4.67 1.22
C MET A 9 -30.79 3.95 0.63
N SER A 10 -30.57 2.96 -0.22
CA SER A 10 -31.64 2.13 -0.78
C SER A 10 -32.02 0.92 0.08
N GLY A 11 -31.42 0.75 1.28
CA GLY A 11 -31.62 -0.44 2.08
C GLY A 11 -31.11 -1.72 1.41
N GLY A 12 -30.05 -1.60 0.57
CA GLY A 12 -29.46 -2.73 -0.15
C GLY A 12 -30.15 -3.07 -1.48
N GLN A 13 -31.22 -2.37 -1.86
CA GLN A 13 -31.99 -2.66 -3.09
C GLN A 13 -31.22 -2.30 -4.35
N PHE A 14 -30.42 -1.22 -4.32
CA PHE A 14 -29.65 -0.78 -5.48
C PHE A 14 -28.17 -1.10 -5.30
N LYS A 15 -27.58 -1.61 -6.37
CA LYS A 15 -26.14 -1.82 -6.52
C LYS A 15 -25.51 -0.62 -7.23
N CYS A 16 -24.20 -0.45 -7.08
CA CYS A 16 -23.45 0.56 -7.81
C CYS A 16 -22.13 -0.04 -8.35
N PRO A 17 -22.21 -0.94 -9.35
CA PRO A 17 -21.06 -1.67 -9.88
C PRO A 17 -20.21 -0.78 -10.80
N ILE A 18 -19.50 0.19 -10.23
CA ILE A 18 -18.68 1.15 -10.98
C ILE A 18 -17.23 1.01 -10.53
N VAL A 19 -16.32 0.92 -11.51
CA VAL A 19 -14.88 1.01 -11.27
C VAL A 19 -14.40 2.37 -11.74
N PHE A 20 -13.87 3.16 -10.80
CA PHE A 20 -13.11 4.37 -11.08
C PHE A 20 -11.64 3.98 -11.09
N ARG A 21 -10.99 4.03 -12.26
CA ARG A 21 -9.57 3.70 -12.36
C ARG A 21 -8.77 4.87 -12.93
N GLY A 22 -7.55 4.98 -12.46
CA GLY A 22 -6.63 6.01 -12.90
C GLY A 22 -5.31 5.97 -12.15
N PRO A 23 -4.33 6.76 -12.59
CA PRO A 23 -3.02 6.83 -11.93
C PRO A 23 -3.10 7.50 -10.57
N THR A 24 -2.21 7.05 -9.68
CA THR A 24 -1.96 7.62 -8.36
C THR A 24 -0.46 7.79 -8.17
N ALA A 25 -0.08 8.61 -7.20
CA ALA A 25 1.31 8.87 -6.82
C ALA A 25 2.13 9.55 -7.94
N SER A 26 3.43 9.57 -7.86
CA SER A 26 4.28 10.19 -8.88
C SER A 26 4.47 9.27 -10.09
N ALA A 27 4.38 9.83 -11.29
CA ALA A 27 4.71 9.13 -12.53
C ALA A 27 6.03 9.65 -13.14
N GLY A 28 6.88 10.29 -12.35
CA GLY A 28 8.10 10.95 -12.79
C GLY A 28 7.95 12.47 -12.76
N GLN A 29 8.48 13.16 -13.76
CA GLN A 29 8.55 14.62 -13.80
C GLN A 29 7.23 15.28 -14.27
N LEU A 30 6.12 15.01 -13.61
CA LEU A 30 4.82 15.58 -13.96
C LEU A 30 4.45 16.82 -13.13
N GLY A 31 5.23 17.11 -12.07
CA GLY A 31 5.01 18.25 -11.18
C GLY A 31 3.88 18.05 -10.18
N ALA A 32 3.62 19.09 -9.40
CA ALA A 32 2.81 19.01 -8.18
C ALA A 32 1.36 18.57 -8.39
N THR A 33 0.72 19.02 -9.47
CA THR A 33 -0.71 18.73 -9.72
C THR A 33 -0.99 17.37 -10.31
N HIS A 34 0.05 16.66 -10.79
CA HIS A 34 -0.07 15.34 -11.42
C HIS A 34 0.73 14.24 -10.70
N SER A 35 1.16 14.48 -9.48
CA SER A 35 1.99 13.57 -8.69
C SER A 35 1.45 13.44 -7.27
N GLN A 36 0.17 13.14 -7.13
CA GLN A 36 -0.50 13.08 -5.85
C GLN A 36 -0.99 11.65 -5.57
N ALA A 37 -0.90 11.23 -4.31
CA ALA A 37 -1.44 9.98 -3.81
C ALA A 37 -2.78 10.26 -3.11
N PHE A 38 -3.87 9.68 -3.62
CA PHE A 38 -5.23 9.95 -3.16
C PHE A 38 -5.88 8.75 -2.44
N GLU A 39 -5.12 7.69 -2.15
CA GLU A 39 -5.64 6.48 -1.51
C GLU A 39 -6.39 6.80 -0.22
N SER A 40 -5.81 7.64 0.63
CA SER A 40 -6.41 8.02 1.91
C SER A 40 -7.70 8.83 1.74
N TRP A 41 -7.80 9.69 0.72
CA TRP A 41 -9.00 10.47 0.46
C TRP A 41 -10.20 9.57 0.14
N PHE A 42 -9.99 8.58 -0.71
CA PHE A 42 -11.05 7.64 -1.07
C PHE A 42 -11.29 6.60 0.01
N ALA A 43 -10.23 6.12 0.67
CA ALA A 43 -10.35 5.17 1.77
C ALA A 43 -11.09 5.77 2.99
N ASN A 44 -11.02 7.09 3.20
CA ASN A 44 -11.80 7.77 4.24
C ASN A 44 -13.31 7.85 3.93
N THR A 45 -13.75 7.50 2.72
CA THR A 45 -15.16 7.56 2.33
C THR A 45 -15.83 6.20 2.54
N PRO A 46 -16.67 6.00 3.58
CA PRO A 46 -17.37 4.73 3.79
C PRO A 46 -18.24 4.36 2.59
N GLY A 47 -18.15 3.11 2.16
CA GLY A 47 -18.86 2.56 0.99
C GLY A 47 -18.01 2.51 -0.28
N LEU A 48 -16.81 3.08 -0.30
CA LEU A 48 -15.84 2.85 -1.37
C LEU A 48 -14.89 1.70 -1.00
N LYS A 49 -14.49 0.92 -2.00
CA LYS A 49 -13.34 0.03 -1.95
C LYS A 49 -12.17 0.69 -2.67
N VAL A 50 -10.96 0.54 -2.16
CA VAL A 50 -9.76 1.18 -2.74
C VAL A 50 -8.69 0.11 -2.93
N VAL A 51 -8.31 -0.10 -4.18
CA VAL A 51 -7.39 -1.16 -4.63
C VAL A 51 -6.17 -0.52 -5.29
N VAL A 52 -4.97 -1.00 -4.92
CA VAL A 52 -3.69 -0.45 -5.40
C VAL A 52 -2.74 -1.61 -5.71
N PRO A 53 -2.78 -2.19 -6.92
CA PRO A 53 -1.92 -3.31 -7.30
C PRO A 53 -0.46 -2.89 -7.40
N SER A 54 0.45 -3.83 -7.17
CA SER A 54 1.91 -3.62 -7.22
C SER A 54 2.62 -4.40 -8.33
N ASN A 55 1.91 -5.23 -9.07
CA ASN A 55 2.48 -6.08 -10.12
C ASN A 55 1.41 -6.50 -11.15
N PRO A 56 1.81 -7.03 -12.34
CA PRO A 56 0.88 -7.42 -13.40
C PRO A 56 -0.13 -8.53 -13.01
N TYR A 57 0.30 -9.51 -12.21
CA TYR A 57 -0.57 -10.58 -11.73
C TYR A 57 -1.72 -10.01 -10.90
N ASP A 58 -1.40 -9.19 -9.91
CA ASP A 58 -2.38 -8.56 -9.04
C ASP A 58 -3.26 -7.57 -9.81
N ALA A 59 -2.69 -6.79 -10.73
CA ALA A 59 -3.46 -5.86 -11.55
C ALA A 59 -4.57 -6.56 -12.35
N LYS A 60 -4.28 -7.70 -13.01
CA LYS A 60 -5.27 -8.48 -13.74
C LYS A 60 -6.33 -9.08 -12.80
N GLY A 61 -5.91 -9.76 -11.75
CA GLY A 61 -6.81 -10.46 -10.85
C GLY A 61 -7.73 -9.52 -10.06
N LEU A 62 -7.17 -8.44 -9.51
CA LEU A 62 -7.91 -7.45 -8.74
C LEU A 62 -8.84 -6.60 -9.62
N LEU A 63 -8.43 -6.23 -10.85
CA LEU A 63 -9.30 -5.48 -11.76
C LEU A 63 -10.52 -6.31 -12.16
N LYS A 64 -10.36 -7.60 -12.41
CA LYS A 64 -11.49 -8.49 -12.66
C LYS A 64 -12.42 -8.61 -11.45
N SER A 65 -11.88 -8.66 -10.25
CA SER A 65 -12.66 -8.61 -9.01
C SER A 65 -13.43 -7.31 -8.88
N ALA A 66 -12.77 -6.18 -9.14
CA ALA A 66 -13.38 -4.85 -9.09
C ALA A 66 -14.56 -4.71 -10.08
N ILE A 67 -14.40 -5.21 -11.33
CA ILE A 67 -15.47 -5.18 -12.35
C ILE A 67 -16.68 -6.02 -11.94
N ARG A 68 -16.46 -7.09 -11.17
CA ARG A 68 -17.52 -8.01 -10.72
C ARG A 68 -18.11 -7.64 -9.36
N ASP A 69 -17.61 -6.58 -8.74
CA ASP A 69 -18.11 -6.12 -7.45
C ASP A 69 -19.42 -5.33 -7.62
N ASP A 70 -20.34 -5.52 -6.69
CA ASP A 70 -21.62 -4.83 -6.66
C ASP A 70 -21.52 -3.40 -6.09
N ASP A 71 -20.40 -3.07 -5.48
CA ASP A 71 -20.12 -1.78 -4.84
C ASP A 71 -19.05 -1.00 -5.62
N PRO A 72 -18.98 0.33 -5.48
CA PRO A 72 -18.02 1.12 -6.22
C PRO A 72 -16.58 0.86 -5.76
N VAL A 73 -15.70 0.63 -6.72
CA VAL A 73 -14.27 0.39 -6.50
C VAL A 73 -13.45 1.51 -7.12
N ILE A 74 -12.55 2.08 -6.32
CA ILE A 74 -11.49 2.97 -6.78
C ILE A 74 -10.26 2.11 -7.04
N PHE A 75 -9.85 2.00 -8.29
CA PHE A 75 -8.73 1.17 -8.72
C PHE A 75 -7.57 2.08 -9.14
N MET A 76 -6.56 2.18 -8.27
CA MET A 76 -5.47 3.13 -8.40
C MET A 76 -4.22 2.44 -8.95
N GLU A 77 -3.69 2.98 -10.02
CA GLU A 77 -2.57 2.41 -10.76
C GLU A 77 -1.36 3.33 -10.69
N SER A 78 -0.17 2.83 -10.99
CA SER A 78 1.00 3.67 -11.20
C SER A 78 1.39 3.65 -12.68
N GLU A 79 1.48 4.82 -13.31
CA GLU A 79 1.94 4.94 -14.70
C GLU A 79 3.35 4.37 -14.90
N GLN A 80 4.23 4.51 -13.90
CA GLN A 80 5.58 3.97 -13.95
C GLN A 80 5.61 2.44 -14.04
N MET A 81 4.51 1.78 -13.68
CA MET A 81 4.38 0.32 -13.74
C MET A 81 3.72 -0.19 -15.01
N TYR A 82 3.22 0.68 -15.90
CA TYR A 82 2.55 0.23 -17.14
C TYR A 82 3.47 -0.54 -18.07
N GLY A 83 4.79 -0.33 -17.96
CA GLY A 83 5.80 -1.09 -18.67
C GLY A 83 6.31 -2.35 -17.95
N ASP A 84 5.89 -2.60 -16.73
CA ASP A 84 6.35 -3.74 -15.94
C ASP A 84 5.89 -5.05 -16.57
N LYS A 85 6.80 -6.01 -16.60
CA LYS A 85 6.53 -7.36 -17.08
C LYS A 85 6.55 -8.33 -15.90
N GLY A 86 5.68 -9.34 -15.95
CA GLY A 86 5.62 -10.40 -14.94
C GLY A 86 4.82 -11.57 -15.48
N GLU A 87 4.93 -12.69 -14.81
CA GLU A 87 4.10 -13.86 -15.11
C GLU A 87 2.65 -13.56 -14.78
N VAL A 88 1.79 -13.71 -15.78
CA VAL A 88 0.35 -13.57 -15.64
C VAL A 88 -0.30 -14.81 -16.24
N PRO A 89 -0.99 -15.63 -15.46
CA PRO A 89 -1.65 -16.82 -15.98
C PRO A 89 -2.60 -16.51 -17.14
N GLU A 90 -2.60 -17.37 -18.15
CA GLU A 90 -3.65 -17.39 -19.16
C GLU A 90 -4.98 -17.80 -18.51
N GLY A 91 -6.09 -17.45 -19.12
CA GLY A 91 -7.40 -17.82 -18.59
C GLY A 91 -7.91 -16.92 -17.45
N GLU A 92 -8.94 -17.43 -16.79
CA GLU A 92 -9.69 -16.70 -15.77
C GLU A 92 -9.12 -16.92 -14.37
N TYR A 93 -8.89 -15.84 -13.67
CA TYR A 93 -8.72 -15.82 -12.21
C TYR A 93 -9.11 -14.47 -11.66
N THR A 94 -9.43 -14.42 -10.39
CA THR A 94 -9.69 -13.23 -9.61
C THR A 94 -8.88 -13.28 -8.32
N ILE A 95 -8.61 -12.11 -7.75
CA ILE A 95 -8.01 -11.98 -6.43
C ILE A 95 -9.03 -11.31 -5.53
N PRO A 96 -9.35 -11.87 -4.37
CA PRO A 96 -10.31 -11.27 -3.46
C PRO A 96 -9.86 -9.86 -3.02
N ILE A 97 -10.78 -8.90 -3.08
CA ILE A 97 -10.55 -7.55 -2.54
C ILE A 97 -10.53 -7.63 -1.00
N GLY A 98 -9.54 -7.02 -0.38
CA GLY A 98 -9.37 -7.05 1.08
C GLY A 98 -8.46 -8.16 1.60
N VAL A 99 -7.75 -8.85 0.71
CA VAL A 99 -6.76 -9.88 1.07
C VAL A 99 -5.37 -9.42 0.67
N ALA A 100 -4.50 -9.25 1.66
CA ALA A 100 -3.10 -8.91 1.45
C ALA A 100 -2.28 -10.13 0.97
N ASP A 101 -1.06 -9.87 0.53
CA ASP A 101 -0.11 -10.90 0.09
C ASP A 101 1.21 -10.78 0.83
N VAL A 102 1.67 -11.87 1.43
CA VAL A 102 3.01 -11.94 2.01
C VAL A 102 3.99 -12.23 0.87
N LYS A 103 4.59 -11.19 0.33
CA LYS A 103 5.52 -11.27 -0.80
C LYS A 103 6.88 -11.86 -0.42
N ARG A 104 7.24 -11.74 0.85
CA ARG A 104 8.48 -12.27 1.40
C ARG A 104 8.24 -12.64 2.86
N GLU A 105 8.53 -13.89 3.21
CA GLU A 105 8.53 -14.33 4.61
C GLU A 105 9.75 -13.78 5.34
N GLY A 106 9.56 -13.42 6.61
CA GLY A 106 10.62 -12.91 7.47
C GLY A 106 10.31 -13.07 8.95
N THR A 107 11.30 -12.84 9.80
CA THR A 107 11.20 -13.07 11.26
C THR A 107 11.60 -11.90 12.13
N ASP A 108 12.32 -10.90 11.60
CA ASP A 108 12.92 -9.85 12.42
C ASP A 108 12.14 -8.53 12.40
N VAL A 109 11.50 -8.22 11.27
CA VAL A 109 10.71 -6.99 11.08
C VAL A 109 9.66 -7.19 10.01
N THR A 110 8.47 -6.63 10.22
CA THR A 110 7.41 -6.52 9.22
C THR A 110 7.55 -5.19 8.48
N ILE A 111 7.52 -5.24 7.14
CA ILE A 111 7.39 -4.07 6.27
C ILE A 111 6.05 -4.18 5.56
N VAL A 112 5.15 -3.21 5.79
CA VAL A 112 3.87 -3.12 5.09
C VAL A 112 3.95 -2.04 4.04
N SER A 113 3.54 -2.36 2.81
CA SER A 113 3.51 -1.42 1.69
C SER A 113 2.43 -1.80 0.67
N PHE A 114 2.25 -0.99 -0.36
CA PHE A 114 1.36 -1.23 -1.49
C PHE A 114 1.76 -0.35 -2.69
N GLY A 115 1.26 -0.72 -3.88
CA GLY A 115 1.57 0.01 -5.11
C GLY A 115 3.06 -0.06 -5.48
N LYS A 116 3.52 0.88 -6.31
CA LYS A 116 4.88 0.82 -6.87
C LYS A 116 6.01 0.92 -5.85
N ILE A 117 5.78 1.66 -4.75
CA ILE A 117 6.83 1.94 -3.76
C ILE A 117 7.31 0.69 -3.01
N ILE A 118 6.53 -0.40 -3.04
CA ILE A 118 6.94 -1.69 -2.46
C ILE A 118 8.25 -2.21 -3.06
N LYS A 119 8.63 -1.78 -4.27
CA LYS A 119 9.89 -2.14 -4.92
C LYS A 119 11.10 -1.70 -4.06
N GLU A 120 10.98 -0.57 -3.36
CA GLU A 120 12.01 -0.08 -2.44
C GLU A 120 12.12 -0.98 -1.19
N ALA A 121 11.01 -1.56 -0.73
CA ALA A 121 11.02 -2.55 0.34
C ALA A 121 11.75 -3.84 -0.09
N TYR A 122 11.56 -4.31 -1.33
CA TYR A 122 12.29 -5.47 -1.84
C TYR A 122 13.79 -5.20 -1.92
N ALA A 123 14.17 -4.05 -2.50
CA ALA A 123 15.58 -3.66 -2.63
C ALA A 123 16.25 -3.55 -1.26
N ALA A 124 15.59 -2.93 -0.29
CA ALA A 124 16.10 -2.83 1.09
C ALA A 124 16.23 -4.21 1.75
N ALA A 125 15.25 -5.09 1.62
CA ALA A 125 15.26 -6.42 2.20
C ALA A 125 16.39 -7.30 1.63
N ASP A 126 16.73 -7.13 0.35
CA ASP A 126 17.85 -7.86 -0.28
C ASP A 126 19.22 -7.41 0.25
N VAL A 127 19.37 -6.13 0.59
CA VAL A 127 20.58 -5.61 1.26
C VAL A 127 20.63 -6.12 2.70
N LEU A 128 19.54 -5.97 3.44
CA LEU A 128 19.45 -6.36 4.85
C LEU A 128 19.64 -7.87 5.07
N ALA A 129 19.20 -8.71 4.13
CA ALA A 129 19.42 -10.15 4.18
C ALA A 129 20.91 -10.52 4.16
N LYS A 130 21.76 -9.76 3.47
CA LYS A 130 23.22 -9.96 3.46
C LYS A 130 23.84 -9.61 4.82
N GLU A 131 23.15 -8.81 5.62
CA GLU A 131 23.52 -8.46 7.00
C GLU A 131 22.87 -9.39 8.04
N GLY A 132 22.16 -10.45 7.59
CA GLY A 132 21.50 -11.42 8.47
C GLY A 132 20.18 -10.91 9.06
N ILE A 133 19.54 -9.92 8.45
CA ILE A 133 18.24 -9.37 8.88
C ILE A 133 17.14 -9.91 7.96
N SER A 134 16.14 -10.56 8.56
CA SER A 134 15.04 -11.23 7.86
C SER A 134 13.79 -10.34 7.88
N CYS A 135 13.51 -9.66 6.76
CA CYS A 135 12.34 -8.79 6.61
C CYS A 135 11.15 -9.58 6.04
N GLU A 136 10.00 -9.50 6.71
CA GLU A 136 8.72 -9.90 6.14
C GLU A 136 8.11 -8.72 5.38
N ILE A 137 7.67 -8.95 4.14
CA ILE A 137 7.08 -7.91 3.32
C ILE A 137 5.63 -8.27 3.00
N ILE A 138 4.70 -7.41 3.40
CA ILE A 138 3.28 -7.50 3.12
C ILE A 138 2.90 -6.46 2.08
N ASP A 139 2.35 -6.92 0.95
CA ASP A 139 1.64 -6.09 0.00
C ASP A 139 0.15 -6.06 0.36
N LEU A 140 -0.36 -4.90 0.74
CA LEU A 140 -1.77 -4.77 1.09
C LEU A 140 -2.71 -5.02 -0.08
N ARG A 141 -2.29 -4.72 -1.32
CA ARG A 141 -3.16 -4.81 -2.52
C ARG A 141 -4.42 -3.95 -2.44
N THR A 142 -5.00 -3.88 -1.25
CA THR A 142 -6.25 -3.17 -0.97
C THR A 142 -6.11 -2.37 0.31
N VAL A 143 -6.27 -1.06 0.23
CA VAL A 143 -6.24 -0.20 1.41
C VAL A 143 -7.61 -0.07 2.09
N ARG A 144 -8.68 -0.34 1.33
CA ARG A 144 -10.06 -0.41 1.86
C ARG A 144 -10.89 -1.46 1.08
N PRO A 145 -11.40 -2.54 1.73
CA PRO A 145 -11.10 -2.94 3.11
C PRO A 145 -9.64 -3.35 3.28
N MET A 146 -9.08 -3.08 4.45
CA MET A 146 -7.69 -3.45 4.78
C MET A 146 -7.65 -4.84 5.41
N ASP A 147 -6.68 -5.66 5.01
CA ASP A 147 -6.40 -6.96 5.65
C ASP A 147 -5.64 -6.75 6.96
N LYS A 148 -6.40 -6.42 8.01
CA LYS A 148 -5.85 -6.21 9.35
C LYS A 148 -5.26 -7.50 9.93
N GLU A 149 -5.87 -8.64 9.63
CA GLU A 149 -5.45 -9.94 10.17
C GLU A 149 -4.05 -10.32 9.68
N ALA A 150 -3.75 -10.09 8.41
CA ALA A 150 -2.42 -10.32 7.86
C ALA A 150 -1.36 -9.44 8.55
N ILE A 151 -1.66 -8.16 8.75
CA ILE A 151 -0.78 -7.22 9.46
C ILE A 151 -0.55 -7.69 10.91
N MET A 152 -1.63 -8.00 11.64
CA MET A 152 -1.54 -8.42 13.04
C MET A 152 -0.76 -9.73 13.19
N LYS A 153 -0.99 -10.70 12.30
CA LYS A 153 -0.26 -11.98 12.31
C LYS A 153 1.24 -11.76 12.12
N SER A 154 1.61 -10.90 11.20
CA SER A 154 3.01 -10.57 10.91
C SER A 154 3.66 -9.81 12.07
N VAL A 155 3.01 -8.78 12.58
CA VAL A 155 3.53 -7.99 13.72
C VAL A 155 3.73 -8.87 14.96
N LYS A 156 2.79 -9.78 15.26
CA LYS A 156 2.93 -10.72 16.37
C LYS A 156 4.09 -11.71 16.20
N LYS A 157 4.49 -11.96 14.97
CA LYS A 157 5.65 -12.83 14.63
C LYS A 157 6.97 -12.08 14.76
N THR A 158 7.04 -10.83 14.28
CA THR A 158 8.28 -10.08 14.12
C THR A 158 8.52 -9.04 15.22
N ASN A 159 7.50 -8.65 15.95
CA ASN A 159 7.47 -7.66 17.03
C ASN A 159 7.91 -6.24 16.61
N ARG A 160 8.07 -5.98 15.31
CA ARG A 160 8.54 -4.70 14.76
C ARG A 160 7.83 -4.38 13.47
N LEU A 161 7.47 -3.11 13.29
CA LEU A 161 6.75 -2.65 12.12
C LEU A 161 7.38 -1.41 11.50
N VAL A 162 7.59 -1.48 10.19
CA VAL A 162 7.87 -0.34 9.31
C VAL A 162 6.74 -0.26 8.28
N VAL A 163 6.20 0.91 8.02
CA VAL A 163 5.20 1.13 6.97
C VAL A 163 5.77 2.06 5.93
N LEU A 164 5.79 1.61 4.67
CA LEU A 164 6.30 2.36 3.53
C LEU A 164 5.16 2.74 2.61
N GLU A 165 4.97 4.04 2.39
CA GLU A 165 3.89 4.57 1.56
C GLU A 165 4.37 5.78 0.74
N GLU A 166 4.04 5.82 -0.55
CA GLU A 166 4.26 7.00 -1.38
C GLU A 166 3.07 7.97 -1.23
N ALA A 167 3.04 8.67 -0.12
CA ALA A 167 2.06 9.71 0.17
C ALA A 167 2.65 10.70 1.17
N TRP A 168 2.05 11.88 1.32
CA TRP A 168 2.43 12.83 2.37
C TRP A 168 2.23 12.21 3.77
N PRO A 169 3.02 12.65 4.77
CA PRO A 169 3.00 12.03 6.10
C PRO A 169 1.71 12.28 6.90
N PHE A 170 0.89 13.27 6.53
CA PHE A 170 -0.29 13.65 7.29
C PHE A 170 -1.55 12.92 6.79
N GLY A 171 -2.27 12.24 7.71
CA GLY A 171 -3.61 11.68 7.46
C GLY A 171 -3.68 10.62 6.35
N ASN A 172 -2.64 9.80 6.19
CA ASN A 172 -2.52 8.79 5.15
C ASN A 172 -2.78 7.36 5.65
N VAL A 173 -2.67 6.37 4.77
CA VAL A 173 -2.91 4.95 5.06
C VAL A 173 -1.91 4.42 6.10
N SER A 174 -0.64 4.84 6.05
CA SER A 174 0.36 4.41 7.03
C SER A 174 0.04 4.90 8.45
N THR A 175 -0.62 6.04 8.59
CA THR A 175 -1.11 6.54 9.88
C THR A 175 -2.23 5.66 10.44
N GLU A 176 -3.16 5.22 9.58
CA GLU A 176 -4.23 4.29 9.98
C GLU A 176 -3.66 2.94 10.40
N ILE A 177 -2.70 2.38 9.63
CA ILE A 177 -2.01 1.13 10.00
C ILE A 177 -1.34 1.27 11.36
N THR A 178 -0.63 2.37 11.58
CA THR A 178 0.04 2.66 12.85
C THR A 178 -0.96 2.67 14.01
N TYR A 179 -2.11 3.34 13.84
CA TYR A 179 -3.15 3.39 14.85
C TYR A 179 -3.75 2.00 15.15
N ILE A 180 -4.07 1.23 14.10
CA ILE A 180 -4.63 -0.11 14.24
C ILE A 180 -3.67 -1.02 15.01
N VAL A 181 -2.39 -1.05 14.63
CA VAL A 181 -1.39 -1.88 15.32
C VAL A 181 -1.14 -1.40 16.74
N GLN A 182 -1.09 -0.08 16.97
CA GLN A 182 -0.96 0.49 18.30
C GLN A 182 -2.13 0.10 19.22
N SER A 183 -3.35 0.02 18.69
CA SER A 183 -4.54 -0.28 19.50
C SER A 183 -4.79 -1.79 19.68
N GLU A 184 -4.39 -2.63 18.72
CA GLU A 184 -4.74 -4.06 18.72
C GLU A 184 -3.54 -4.99 18.97
N ALA A 185 -2.30 -4.50 18.85
CA ALA A 185 -1.08 -5.29 18.99
C ALA A 185 0.05 -4.59 19.75
N PHE A 186 -0.25 -3.57 20.55
CA PHE A 186 0.76 -2.81 21.31
C PHE A 186 1.68 -3.71 22.14
N ASP A 187 1.11 -4.68 22.84
CA ASP A 187 1.85 -5.59 23.73
C ASP A 187 2.88 -6.50 22.99
N TYR A 188 2.79 -6.52 21.67
CA TYR A 188 3.74 -7.28 20.83
C TYR A 188 4.86 -6.42 20.24
N LEU A 189 4.82 -5.10 20.44
CA LEU A 189 5.81 -4.20 19.84
C LEU A 189 7.05 -4.06 20.71
N ASP A 190 8.22 -4.40 20.17
CA ASP A 190 9.53 -4.20 20.80
C ASP A 190 10.13 -2.81 20.48
N ALA A 191 9.57 -2.08 19.55
CA ALA A 191 10.03 -0.76 19.11
C ALA A 191 8.86 0.12 18.65
N PRO A 192 9.02 1.46 18.67
CA PRO A 192 8.06 2.36 18.03
C PRO A 192 7.90 2.03 16.55
N ILE A 193 6.67 2.08 16.05
CA ILE A 193 6.37 1.92 14.63
C ILE A 193 6.99 3.08 13.85
N ILE A 194 7.68 2.78 12.74
CA ILE A 194 8.22 3.80 11.85
C ILE A 194 7.41 3.79 10.56
N LYS A 195 6.92 4.97 10.18
CA LYS A 195 6.35 5.19 8.85
C LYS A 195 7.30 6.01 7.98
N ILE A 196 7.41 5.61 6.73
CA ILE A 196 8.24 6.24 5.71
C ILE A 196 7.30 6.75 4.63
N ASN A 197 7.36 8.04 4.38
CA ASN A 197 6.48 8.76 3.47
C ASN A 197 7.30 9.70 2.58
N THR A 198 6.67 10.32 1.58
CA THR A 198 7.28 11.43 0.84
C THR A 198 7.53 12.62 1.77
N ALA A 199 8.35 13.57 1.34
CA ALA A 199 8.42 14.85 2.03
C ALA A 199 7.05 15.54 2.07
N ASP A 200 6.77 16.27 3.15
CA ASP A 200 5.48 16.96 3.36
C ASP A 200 5.41 18.28 2.57
N THR A 201 5.58 18.15 1.27
CA THR A 201 5.54 19.24 0.29
C THR A 201 4.93 18.75 -1.01
N PRO A 202 4.39 19.65 -1.87
CA PRO A 202 4.01 19.24 -3.22
C PRO A 202 5.19 18.63 -3.98
N ALA A 203 4.92 17.65 -4.84
CA ALA A 203 5.95 16.98 -5.62
C ALA A 203 6.71 17.96 -6.51
N PRO A 204 8.04 18.00 -6.47
CA PRO A 204 8.83 18.87 -7.32
C PRO A 204 8.89 18.36 -8.77
N TYR A 205 9.17 19.26 -9.71
CA TYR A 205 9.35 18.89 -11.12
C TYR A 205 10.78 18.40 -11.43
N SER A 206 11.78 18.99 -10.76
CA SER A 206 13.19 18.62 -10.96
C SER A 206 13.46 17.17 -10.57
N PRO A 207 14.14 16.37 -11.41
CA PRO A 207 14.43 14.96 -11.10
C PRO A 207 15.31 14.80 -9.85
N VAL A 208 16.22 15.74 -9.60
CA VAL A 208 17.07 15.72 -8.40
C VAL A 208 16.24 15.94 -7.14
N LEU A 209 15.35 16.93 -7.16
CA LEU A 209 14.47 17.20 -6.03
C LEU A 209 13.40 16.11 -5.87
N LEU A 210 12.95 15.51 -6.98
CA LEU A 210 11.99 14.40 -6.92
C LEU A 210 12.61 13.16 -6.24
N ALA A 211 13.88 12.89 -6.52
CA ALA A 211 14.61 11.80 -5.86
C ALA A 211 14.76 12.02 -4.34
N GLU A 212 14.95 13.27 -3.91
CA GLU A 212 14.97 13.63 -2.48
C GLU A 212 13.56 13.64 -1.84
N TRP A 213 12.53 13.85 -2.64
CA TRP A 213 11.15 13.88 -2.19
C TRP A 213 10.55 12.49 -1.99
N LEU A 214 10.92 11.53 -2.84
CA LEU A 214 10.44 10.15 -2.78
C LEU A 214 11.19 9.34 -1.73
N PRO A 215 10.49 8.48 -0.95
CA PRO A 215 11.17 7.49 -0.15
C PRO A 215 11.91 6.47 -1.02
N ASN A 216 13.01 5.95 -0.52
CA ASN A 216 13.86 5.00 -1.24
C ASN A 216 14.32 3.84 -0.32
N SER A 217 15.04 2.89 -0.89
CA SER A 217 15.49 1.70 -0.16
C SER A 217 16.46 2.01 1.00
N GLU A 218 17.24 3.10 0.93
CA GLU A 218 18.09 3.51 2.04
C GLU A 218 17.29 3.98 3.25
N ASP A 219 16.18 4.68 3.02
CA ASP A 219 15.26 5.10 4.07
C ASP A 219 14.62 3.89 4.76
N VAL A 220 14.26 2.86 3.98
CA VAL A 220 13.75 1.59 4.51
C VAL A 220 14.84 0.89 5.35
N ILE A 221 16.08 0.81 4.86
CA ILE A 221 17.20 0.21 5.60
C ILE A 221 17.43 0.94 6.92
N LYS A 222 17.46 2.28 6.91
CA LYS A 222 17.61 3.10 8.13
C LYS A 222 16.48 2.85 9.11
N ALA A 223 15.23 2.80 8.63
CA ALA A 223 14.06 2.54 9.47
C ALA A 223 14.10 1.14 10.10
N VAL A 224 14.44 0.12 9.32
CA VAL A 224 14.57 -1.26 9.80
C VAL A 224 15.68 -1.36 10.86
N LYS A 225 16.86 -0.80 10.59
CA LYS A 225 17.95 -0.79 11.57
C LYS A 225 17.54 -0.06 12.86
N LYS A 226 16.81 1.04 12.74
CA LYS A 226 16.33 1.81 13.89
C LYS A 226 15.37 1.01 14.77
N VAL A 227 14.41 0.28 14.21
CA VAL A 227 13.49 -0.57 15.01
C VAL A 227 14.18 -1.80 15.58
N LEU A 228 15.34 -2.19 15.04
CA LEU A 228 16.19 -3.27 15.53
C LEU A 228 17.27 -2.79 16.52
N TYR A 229 17.34 -1.48 16.78
CA TYR A 229 18.38 -0.85 17.63
C TYR A 229 19.81 -1.13 17.16
N LYS A 230 20.03 -1.15 15.83
CA LYS A 230 21.32 -1.41 15.16
C LYS A 230 21.85 -0.18 14.44
#